data_6128a52c9392d2a985508cf61d19420d
#
_entry.id   6128a52c9392d2a985508cf61d19420d
#
_cell.length_a   1.000
_cell.length_b   1.000
_cell.length_c   1.000
_cell.angle_alpha   90.00
_cell.angle_beta   90.00
_cell.angle_gamma   90.00
#
_symmetry.space_group_name_H-M   'P 1'
#
loop_
_entity.id
_entity.type
_entity.pdbx_description
1 polymer ?
#
loop_
_entity_poly.entity_id
_entity_poly.type
_entity_poly.pdbx_seq_one_letter_code
_entity_poly.pdbx_strand_id
1 'polypeptide(L)'
;FLEKNGTFTNAERRISRVRKVMAPKNGYEDWEITQMLSNALGYPMYYKHASEIMDEVAQLTPTFKGVSYEKLDKLESIQWPCNDEFPEGTPTMHVDEFVRGKGKCLITEYVPTVEKLTGKFPLIITTGIILAHYNVWAQTRRTKNSEWLEAGQA
;
A
#
# COMPACT_ATOMS: atom_id res chain seq x y z
N PHE A 1 -1.01 -12.39 -5.51
CA PHE A 1 -2.41 -12.17 -5.17
C PHE A 1 -3.21 -13.47 -5.06
N LEU A 2 -3.06 -14.41 -6.01
CA LEU A 2 -3.86 -15.63 -6.03
C LEU A 2 -3.43 -16.68 -5.00
N GLU A 3 -2.23 -16.59 -4.47
CA GLU A 3 -1.60 -17.59 -3.61
C GLU A 3 -1.69 -17.27 -2.12
N LYS A 4 -2.36 -16.17 -1.72
CA LYS A 4 -2.41 -15.73 -0.31
C LYS A 4 -3.75 -15.18 0.11
N ASN A 5 -4.01 -15.27 1.41
CA ASN A 5 -5.02 -14.49 2.09
C ASN A 5 -4.42 -13.18 2.62
N GLY A 6 -5.25 -12.16 2.71
CA GLY A 6 -4.78 -10.90 3.26
C GLY A 6 -5.76 -9.76 3.04
N THR A 7 -5.24 -8.55 3.14
CA THR A 7 -5.93 -7.32 2.80
C THR A 7 -5.04 -6.44 1.95
N PHE A 8 -5.64 -5.68 1.04
CA PHE A 8 -4.96 -4.63 0.28
C PHE A 8 -5.72 -3.32 0.40
N THR A 9 -4.98 -2.23 0.45
CA THR A 9 -5.54 -0.89 0.39
C THR A 9 -5.27 -0.31 -1.00
N ASN A 10 -6.32 0.12 -1.69
CA ASN A 10 -6.21 0.71 -3.02
C ASN A 10 -6.00 2.24 -2.96
N ALA A 11 -5.91 2.88 -4.12
CA ALA A 11 -5.72 4.33 -4.22
C ALA A 11 -6.92 5.16 -3.71
N GLU A 12 -8.10 4.56 -3.59
CA GLU A 12 -9.27 5.16 -2.94
C GLU A 12 -9.24 5.02 -1.42
N ARG A 13 -8.17 4.54 -0.84
CA ARG A 13 -8.03 4.21 0.59
C ARG A 13 -8.96 3.08 1.05
N ARG A 14 -9.48 2.26 0.11
CA ARG A 14 -10.34 1.13 0.46
C ARG A 14 -9.51 -0.08 0.79
N ILE A 15 -9.74 -0.60 2.00
CA ILE A 15 -9.19 -1.85 2.49
C ILE A 15 -10.15 -2.95 2.06
N SER A 16 -9.68 -3.90 1.28
CA SER A 16 -10.46 -5.04 0.78
C SER A 16 -9.77 -6.35 1.05
N ARG A 17 -10.55 -7.43 1.17
CA ARG A 17 -10.01 -8.79 1.34
C ARG A 17 -9.41 -9.31 0.04
N VAL A 18 -8.26 -9.96 0.21
CA VAL A 18 -7.68 -10.86 -0.81
C VAL A 18 -7.90 -12.29 -0.35
N ARG A 19 -8.47 -13.11 -1.21
CA ARG A 19 -8.77 -14.51 -0.91
C ARG A 19 -7.90 -15.42 -1.77
N LYS A 20 -7.23 -16.35 -1.12
CA LYS A 20 -6.41 -17.35 -1.78
C LYS A 20 -7.25 -18.21 -2.73
N VAL A 21 -6.80 -18.36 -3.95
CA VAL A 21 -7.44 -19.15 -5.01
C VAL A 21 -6.66 -20.44 -5.29
N MET A 22 -5.34 -20.40 -5.09
CA MET A 22 -4.44 -21.53 -5.35
C MET A 22 -3.36 -21.63 -4.28
N ALA A 23 -2.78 -22.81 -4.15
CA ALA A 23 -1.67 -23.01 -3.23
C ALA A 23 -0.44 -22.19 -3.65
N PRO A 24 0.33 -21.65 -2.69
CA PRO A 24 1.59 -20.99 -3.00
C PRO A 24 2.56 -21.94 -3.68
N LYS A 25 3.19 -21.50 -4.76
CA LYS A 25 4.13 -22.31 -5.54
C LYS A 25 5.31 -22.82 -4.72
N ASN A 26 5.79 -22.03 -3.76
CA ASN A 26 6.88 -22.37 -2.85
C ASN A 26 6.42 -22.99 -1.51
N GLY A 27 5.11 -23.22 -1.35
CA GLY A 27 4.53 -23.83 -0.16
C GLY A 27 4.19 -22.87 0.99
N TYR A 28 4.56 -21.58 0.89
CA TYR A 28 4.37 -20.57 1.94
C TYR A 28 3.73 -19.29 1.41
N GLU A 29 2.87 -18.66 2.21
CA GLU A 29 2.39 -17.31 1.98
C GLU A 29 3.46 -16.27 2.42
N ASP A 30 3.43 -15.06 1.88
CA ASP A 30 4.44 -14.03 2.15
C ASP A 30 4.61 -13.72 3.64
N TRP A 31 3.52 -13.70 4.40
CA TRP A 31 3.55 -13.42 5.83
C TRP A 31 4.19 -14.59 6.62
N GLU A 32 4.00 -15.84 6.19
CA GLU A 32 4.65 -17.01 6.81
C GLU A 32 6.17 -16.94 6.62
N ILE A 33 6.64 -16.56 5.45
CA ILE A 33 8.07 -16.35 5.17
C ILE A 33 8.63 -15.24 6.07
N THR A 34 7.90 -14.13 6.21
CA THR A 34 8.29 -13.03 7.09
C THR A 34 8.38 -13.48 8.54
N GLN A 35 7.41 -14.26 9.01
CA GLN A 35 7.39 -14.83 10.35
C GLN A 35 8.57 -15.77 10.59
N MET A 36 8.89 -16.66 9.65
CA MET A 36 10.06 -17.53 9.74
C MET A 36 11.37 -16.73 9.83
N LEU A 37 11.50 -15.68 9.02
CA LEU A 37 12.66 -14.80 9.07
C LEU A 37 12.77 -14.08 10.41
N SER A 38 11.67 -13.54 10.93
CA SER A 38 11.61 -12.87 12.22
C SER A 38 12.06 -13.80 13.35
N ASN A 39 11.55 -15.03 13.36
CA ASN A 39 11.91 -16.04 14.33
C ASN A 39 13.40 -16.41 14.24
N ALA A 40 13.93 -16.55 13.03
CA ALA A 40 15.37 -16.83 12.81
C ALA A 40 16.27 -15.69 13.29
N LEU A 41 15.78 -14.45 13.27
CA LEU A 41 16.49 -13.27 13.79
C LEU A 41 16.31 -13.08 15.31
N GLY A 42 15.60 -13.99 15.99
CA GLY A 42 15.39 -13.95 17.43
C GLY A 42 14.23 -13.06 17.89
N TYR A 43 13.40 -12.59 16.97
CA TYR A 43 12.17 -11.86 17.28
C TYR A 43 10.95 -12.77 17.06
N PRO A 44 10.35 -13.33 18.13
CA PRO A 44 9.33 -14.35 18.01
C PRO A 44 8.00 -13.79 17.45
N MET A 45 7.49 -14.44 16.42
CA MET A 45 6.16 -14.23 15.84
C MET A 45 5.46 -15.59 15.67
N TYR A 46 4.17 -15.68 16.04
CA TYR A 46 3.44 -16.94 16.04
C TYR A 46 2.00 -16.80 15.56
N TYR A 47 1.80 -16.11 14.43
CA TYR A 47 0.49 -16.02 13.80
C TYR A 47 0.14 -17.34 13.11
N LYS A 48 -1.13 -17.68 13.15
CA LYS A 48 -1.69 -18.86 12.47
C LYS A 48 -2.46 -18.50 11.21
N HIS A 49 -2.89 -17.24 11.13
CA HIS A 49 -3.67 -16.74 10.00
C HIS A 49 -3.44 -15.23 9.82
N ALA A 50 -3.56 -14.76 8.59
CA ALA A 50 -3.37 -13.33 8.28
C ALA A 50 -4.39 -12.40 8.97
N SER A 51 -5.53 -12.90 9.44
CA SER A 51 -6.47 -12.12 10.24
C SER A 51 -5.90 -11.70 11.60
N GLU A 52 -5.10 -12.56 12.25
CA GLU A 52 -4.47 -12.24 13.53
C GLU A 52 -3.48 -11.09 13.39
N ILE A 53 -2.81 -10.99 12.24
CA ILE A 53 -1.94 -9.85 11.91
C ILE A 53 -2.78 -8.58 11.75
N MET A 54 -3.94 -8.65 11.08
CA MET A 54 -4.84 -7.50 10.95
C MET A 54 -5.39 -7.07 12.31
N ASP A 55 -5.74 -8.01 13.18
CA ASP A 55 -6.24 -7.73 14.52
C ASP A 55 -5.17 -7.00 15.36
N GLU A 56 -3.90 -7.41 15.25
CA GLU A 56 -2.79 -6.70 15.90
C GLU A 56 -2.55 -5.31 15.29
N VAL A 57 -2.60 -5.18 13.96
CA VAL A 57 -2.53 -3.87 13.28
C VAL A 57 -3.64 -2.94 13.81
N ALA A 58 -4.86 -3.46 13.95
CA ALA A 58 -6.00 -2.69 14.47
C ALA A 58 -5.81 -2.26 15.92
N GLN A 59 -5.15 -3.07 16.75
CA GLN A 59 -4.83 -2.73 18.14
C GLN A 59 -3.73 -1.67 18.26
N LEU A 60 -2.71 -1.74 17.40
CA LEU A 60 -1.54 -0.86 17.46
C LEU A 60 -1.72 0.45 16.68
N THR A 61 -2.65 0.49 15.73
CA THR A 61 -2.81 1.62 14.82
C THR A 61 -4.20 2.23 14.95
N PRO A 62 -4.37 3.39 15.61
CA PRO A 62 -5.69 3.99 15.86
C PRO A 62 -6.56 4.15 14.62
N THR A 63 -5.96 4.42 13.47
CA THR A 63 -6.66 4.62 12.19
C THR A 63 -7.12 3.30 11.53
N PHE A 64 -6.73 2.15 12.08
CA PHE A 64 -7.18 0.82 11.67
C PHE A 64 -8.04 0.13 12.73
N LYS A 65 -8.28 0.76 13.88
CA LYS A 65 -8.98 0.18 15.04
C LYS A 65 -10.33 -0.46 14.72
N GLY A 66 -11.03 0.08 13.74
CA GLY A 66 -12.33 -0.43 13.29
C GLY A 66 -12.26 -1.53 12.22
N VAL A 67 -11.07 -1.98 11.80
CA VAL A 67 -10.90 -2.94 10.71
C VAL A 67 -10.75 -4.36 11.27
N SER A 68 -11.58 -5.28 10.81
CA SER A 68 -11.47 -6.71 11.06
C SER A 68 -11.86 -7.51 9.81
N TYR A 69 -11.42 -8.77 9.75
CA TYR A 69 -11.81 -9.64 8.64
C TYR A 69 -13.32 -9.88 8.59
N GLU A 70 -13.96 -10.08 9.74
CA GLU A 70 -15.41 -10.23 9.84
C GLU A 70 -16.14 -9.03 9.24
N LYS A 71 -15.69 -7.83 9.58
CA LYS A 71 -16.29 -6.59 9.07
C LYS A 71 -16.04 -6.39 7.58
N LEU A 72 -14.84 -6.70 7.11
CA LEU A 72 -14.52 -6.66 5.68
C LEU A 72 -15.32 -7.69 4.88
N ASP A 73 -15.59 -8.86 5.43
CA ASP A 73 -16.43 -9.88 4.77
C ASP A 73 -17.90 -9.45 4.69
N LYS A 74 -18.37 -8.64 5.62
CA LYS A 74 -19.74 -8.10 5.65
C LYS A 74 -19.92 -6.87 4.75
N LEU A 75 -18.94 -5.96 4.74
CA LEU A 75 -19.00 -4.66 4.05
C LEU A 75 -18.27 -4.64 2.70
N GLU A 76 -17.60 -5.76 2.32
CA GLU A 76 -16.76 -5.92 1.13
C GLU A 76 -15.48 -5.05 1.17
N SER A 77 -15.57 -3.82 1.63
CA SER A 77 -14.44 -2.92 1.81
C SER A 77 -14.73 -1.86 2.88
N ILE A 78 -13.67 -1.36 3.52
CA ILE A 78 -13.75 -0.25 4.47
C ILE A 78 -12.80 0.85 4.00
N GLN A 79 -13.28 2.08 3.98
CA GLN A 79 -12.45 3.22 3.57
C GLN A 79 -11.67 3.78 4.76
N TRP A 80 -10.35 3.71 4.68
CA TRP A 80 -9.43 4.23 5.70
C TRP A 80 -9.51 5.76 5.83
N PRO A 81 -9.37 6.32 7.02
CA PRO A 81 -9.27 5.69 8.33
C PRO A 81 -10.60 5.10 8.84
N CYS A 82 -10.49 4.08 9.68
CA CYS A 82 -11.62 3.45 10.34
C CYS A 82 -11.29 3.29 11.83
N ASN A 83 -12.08 3.94 12.68
CA ASN A 83 -11.90 4.01 14.13
C ASN A 83 -13.25 4.08 14.84
N ASP A 84 -13.26 4.41 16.14
CA ASP A 84 -14.49 4.50 16.92
C ASP A 84 -15.42 5.64 16.48
N GLU A 85 -14.84 6.73 15.96
CA GLU A 85 -15.59 7.87 15.45
C GLU A 85 -16.21 7.57 14.08
N PHE A 86 -15.46 6.84 13.24
CA PHE A 86 -15.89 6.44 11.90
C PHE A 86 -15.85 4.91 11.75
N PRO A 87 -16.79 4.20 12.38
CA PRO A 87 -16.75 2.73 12.46
C PRO A 87 -16.97 2.02 11.12
N GLU A 88 -17.55 2.69 10.13
CA GLU A 88 -17.75 2.15 8.77
C GLU A 88 -16.75 2.71 7.76
N GLY A 89 -15.76 3.48 8.26
CA GLY A 89 -14.74 4.14 7.45
C GLY A 89 -15.03 5.62 7.18
N THR A 90 -14.07 6.30 6.57
CA THR A 90 -14.08 7.75 6.33
C THR A 90 -14.10 8.04 4.83
N PRO A 91 -15.27 8.30 4.23
CA PRO A 91 -15.37 8.61 2.79
C PRO A 91 -14.61 9.88 2.40
N THR A 92 -14.75 10.94 3.19
CA THR A 92 -14.06 12.21 2.97
C THR A 92 -13.21 12.57 4.17
N MET A 93 -11.92 12.76 3.94
CA MET A 93 -10.98 13.18 5.00
C MET A 93 -10.97 14.69 5.16
N HIS A 94 -10.65 15.15 6.39
CA HIS A 94 -10.41 16.56 6.68
C HIS A 94 -11.58 17.49 6.31
N VAL A 95 -12.81 17.08 6.65
CA VAL A 95 -14.02 17.86 6.32
C VAL A 95 -14.00 19.23 7.03
N ASP A 96 -13.72 19.24 8.32
CA ASP A 96 -13.72 20.46 9.13
C ASP A 96 -12.31 21.01 9.32
N GLU A 97 -11.37 20.16 9.68
CA GLU A 97 -9.98 20.56 9.95
C GLU A 97 -8.98 19.43 9.64
N PHE A 98 -7.72 19.79 9.52
CA PHE A 98 -6.64 18.78 9.45
C PHE A 98 -6.30 18.27 10.84
N VAL A 99 -6.02 16.98 10.97
CA VAL A 99 -5.66 16.32 12.25
C VAL A 99 -4.50 17.04 12.97
N ARG A 100 -3.58 17.64 12.25
CA ARG A 100 -2.47 18.42 12.78
C ARG A 100 -2.73 19.92 12.87
N GLY A 101 -3.96 20.37 12.63
CA GLY A 101 -4.30 21.78 12.51
C GLY A 101 -3.78 22.41 11.22
N LYS A 102 -3.54 23.71 11.24
CA LYS A 102 -3.09 24.45 10.04
C LYS A 102 -1.75 23.96 9.52
N GLY A 103 -1.59 23.93 8.20
CA GLY A 103 -0.34 23.61 7.54
C GLY A 103 0.79 24.55 7.97
N LYS A 104 1.97 24.00 8.23
CA LYS A 104 3.19 24.77 8.54
C LYS A 104 3.94 25.04 7.25
N CYS A 105 4.05 26.32 6.89
CA CYS A 105 4.91 26.73 5.79
C CYS A 105 6.37 26.68 6.23
N LEU A 106 7.20 25.97 5.48
CA LEU A 106 8.63 25.94 5.68
C LEU A 106 9.30 26.71 4.54
N ILE A 107 10.11 27.70 4.89
CA ILE A 107 10.95 28.37 3.93
C ILE A 107 12.19 27.53 3.73
N THR A 108 12.45 27.12 2.50
CA THR A 108 13.64 26.37 2.12
C THR A 108 14.37 27.13 1.02
N GLU A 109 15.69 27.14 1.07
CA GLU A 109 16.50 27.69 -0.01
C GLU A 109 16.57 26.68 -1.16
N TYR A 110 16.75 27.19 -2.37
CA TYR A 110 16.97 26.34 -3.53
C TYR A 110 18.31 25.63 -3.40
N VAL A 111 18.29 24.31 -3.41
CA VAL A 111 19.50 23.47 -3.45
C VAL A 111 19.65 22.93 -4.87
N PRO A 112 20.66 23.37 -5.62
CA PRO A 112 20.86 22.88 -6.98
C PRO A 112 21.23 21.40 -6.96
N THR A 113 20.86 20.69 -8.04
CA THR A 113 21.29 19.29 -8.21
C THR A 113 22.82 19.18 -8.25
N VAL A 114 23.34 18.10 -7.66
CA VAL A 114 24.76 17.76 -7.72
C VAL A 114 25.19 17.25 -9.10
N GLU A 115 24.25 16.64 -9.84
CA GLU A 115 24.46 16.26 -11.23
C GLU A 115 24.40 17.48 -12.17
N LYS A 116 25.49 17.68 -12.91
CA LYS A 116 25.61 18.77 -13.87
C LYS A 116 25.95 18.22 -15.24
N LEU A 117 25.50 18.93 -16.27
CA LEU A 117 25.90 18.66 -17.64
C LEU A 117 27.42 18.82 -17.78
N THR A 118 28.00 17.88 -18.49
CA THR A 118 29.42 17.91 -18.86
C THR A 118 29.58 17.61 -20.33
N GLY A 119 30.71 17.90 -20.93
CA GLY A 119 31.00 17.56 -22.31
C GLY A 119 30.88 16.05 -22.61
N LYS A 120 31.13 15.21 -21.63
CA LYS A 120 30.99 13.75 -21.72
C LYS A 120 29.52 13.30 -21.51
N PHE A 121 28.76 14.00 -20.68
CA PHE A 121 27.37 13.71 -20.35
C PHE A 121 26.51 14.95 -20.56
N PRO A 122 26.09 15.21 -21.82
CA PRO A 122 25.41 16.44 -22.19
C PRO A 122 23.89 16.42 -21.97
N LEU A 123 23.35 15.33 -21.44
CA LEU A 123 21.91 15.16 -21.25
C LEU A 123 21.58 14.95 -19.76
N ILE A 124 20.47 15.52 -19.33
CA ILE A 124 19.86 15.22 -18.02
C ILE A 124 18.72 14.25 -18.25
N ILE A 125 18.74 13.14 -17.52
CA ILE A 125 17.61 12.22 -17.48
C ILE A 125 16.62 12.65 -16.40
N THR A 126 15.36 12.72 -16.73
CA THR A 126 14.27 12.92 -15.75
C THR A 126 13.35 11.73 -15.77
N THR A 127 12.78 11.39 -14.63
CA THR A 127 11.79 10.34 -14.50
C THR A 127 10.43 10.95 -14.21
N GLY A 128 9.37 10.30 -14.71
CA GLY A 128 8.00 10.66 -14.44
C GLY A 128 7.18 9.44 -14.03
N ILE A 129 6.04 9.67 -13.43
CA ILE A 129 5.10 8.62 -13.05
C ILE A 129 3.95 8.63 -14.04
N ILE A 130 3.68 7.48 -14.66
CA ILE A 130 2.49 7.24 -15.45
C ILE A 130 1.44 6.61 -14.54
N LEU A 131 0.32 7.29 -14.35
CA LEU A 131 -0.70 6.88 -13.37
C LEU A 131 -1.33 5.51 -13.66
N ALA A 132 -1.41 5.12 -14.93
CA ALA A 132 -1.96 3.83 -15.34
C ALA A 132 -0.98 2.65 -15.17
N HIS A 133 0.29 2.93 -14.90
CA HIS A 133 1.34 1.92 -14.81
C HIS A 133 2.07 1.95 -13.47
N TYR A 134 2.21 0.77 -12.85
CA TYR A 134 2.84 0.59 -11.54
C TYR A 134 4.05 -0.33 -11.65
N ASN A 135 4.97 -0.18 -10.71
CA ASN A 135 6.12 -1.08 -10.53
C ASN A 135 6.90 -1.35 -11.82
N VAL A 136 7.33 -0.26 -12.49
CA VAL A 136 8.10 -0.35 -13.74
C VAL A 136 7.34 -1.11 -14.84
N TRP A 137 6.01 -1.02 -14.83
CA TRP A 137 5.12 -1.68 -15.80
C TRP A 137 5.21 -3.21 -15.84
N ALA A 138 5.78 -3.83 -14.84
CA ALA A 138 6.07 -5.26 -14.83
C ALA A 138 4.83 -6.13 -15.14
N GLN A 139 3.66 -5.70 -14.69
CA GLN A 139 2.39 -6.37 -14.95
C GLN A 139 1.49 -5.58 -15.89
N THR A 140 1.36 -4.27 -15.67
CA THR A 140 0.38 -3.43 -16.40
C THR A 140 0.66 -3.35 -17.89
N ARG A 141 1.91 -3.31 -18.33
CA ARG A 141 2.25 -3.34 -19.78
C ARG A 141 1.90 -4.66 -20.49
N ARG A 142 1.58 -5.71 -19.75
CA ARG A 142 1.18 -7.02 -20.29
C ARG A 142 -0.33 -7.17 -20.39
N THR A 143 -1.08 -6.18 -19.93
CA THR A 143 -2.54 -6.14 -20.01
C THR A 143 -2.99 -5.12 -21.03
N LYS A 144 -3.72 -5.56 -22.05
CA LYS A 144 -4.21 -4.69 -23.14
C LYS A 144 -5.04 -3.51 -22.62
N ASN A 145 -5.77 -3.69 -21.53
CA ASN A 145 -6.58 -2.62 -20.94
C ASN A 145 -5.75 -1.48 -20.36
N SER A 146 -4.58 -1.78 -19.79
CA SER A 146 -3.68 -0.75 -19.25
C SER A 146 -2.94 -0.02 -20.37
N GLU A 147 -2.55 -0.73 -21.43
CA GLU A 147 -1.91 -0.15 -22.63
C GLU A 147 -2.87 0.79 -23.38
N TRP A 148 -4.18 0.50 -23.34
CA TRP A 148 -5.20 1.37 -23.91
C TRP A 148 -5.32 2.71 -23.18
N LEU A 149 -5.15 2.74 -21.86
CA LEU A 149 -5.21 3.97 -21.07
C LEU A 149 -4.00 4.87 -21.29
N GLU A 150 -2.83 4.27 -21.40
CA GLU A 150 -1.56 4.98 -21.61
C GLU A 150 -0.58 4.02 -22.28
N ALA A 151 -0.32 4.25 -23.56
CA ALA A 151 0.71 3.50 -24.28
C ALA A 151 2.09 3.81 -23.71
N GLY A 152 2.81 2.78 -23.27
CA GLY A 152 4.17 2.94 -22.78
C GLY A 152 5.07 3.46 -23.88
N GLN A 153 5.67 4.62 -23.68
CA GLN A 153 6.77 5.09 -24.49
C GLN A 153 8.08 4.56 -23.91
N ALA A 154 8.81 3.80 -24.71
CA ALA A 154 10.16 3.37 -24.41
C ALA A 154 11.16 4.44 -24.82
#